data_33c95bc15ff65b3ae321e3e0fc8acd7c
#
_entry.id   33c95bc15ff65b3ae321e3e0fc8acd7c
#
_cell.length_a   1.000
_cell.length_b   1.000
_cell.length_c   1.000
_cell.angle_alpha   90.00
_cell.angle_beta   90.00
_cell.angle_gamma   90.00
#
_symmetry.space_group_name_H-M   'P 1'
#
loop_
_entity.id
_entity.type
_entity.pdbx_description
1 polymer ?
#
loop_
_entity_poly.entity_id
_entity_poly.type
_entity_poly.pdbx_seq_one_letter_code
_entity_poly.pdbx_strand_id
1 'polypeptide(L)'
;SSFMGYDHIANGDITIIRDQQPKDQYDAGHSIYAGFIDAEYYPTANFLMNIGVRYEYSHQWVNYATDGGEAKRNEVNCHDFFPAMNLKYTVNDTNSLRFSFSRTVTRPSFIEMAPFLYQESYGAAMIRGNAELKNGYNYNIDLRYERFDQQNSNNMFSITGYAKILEDPI
;
A
#
# COMPACT_ATOMS: atom_id res chain seq x y z
N SER A 1 -26.56 0.34 -10.37
CA SER A 1 -26.96 -0.79 -11.22
C SER A 1 -27.84 -1.73 -10.41
N SER A 2 -29.14 -1.80 -10.77
CA SER A 2 -30.11 -2.69 -10.12
C SER A 2 -29.90 -4.11 -10.62
N PHE A 3 -29.66 -5.04 -9.72
CA PHE A 3 -29.60 -6.46 -10.01
C PHE A 3 -30.99 -7.06 -9.94
N MET A 4 -31.40 -7.84 -10.96
CA MET A 4 -32.62 -8.63 -10.92
C MET A 4 -32.24 -10.09 -10.60
N GLY A 5 -32.59 -10.58 -9.42
CA GLY A 5 -32.52 -11.98 -9.06
C GLY A 5 -33.85 -12.68 -9.48
N TYR A 6 -33.75 -13.87 -10.07
CA TYR A 6 -34.91 -14.70 -10.38
C TYR A 6 -35.02 -15.81 -9.33
N ASP A 7 -36.02 -15.74 -8.48
CA ASP A 7 -36.42 -16.86 -7.63
C ASP A 7 -37.80 -17.32 -7.98
N HIS A 8 -37.93 -18.61 -8.25
CA HIS A 8 -39.11 -19.43 -8.47
C HIS A 8 -39.94 -19.22 -9.74
N ILE A 9 -39.82 -20.19 -10.63
CA ILE A 9 -40.85 -20.47 -11.63
C ILE A 9 -41.84 -21.48 -11.03
N ALA A 10 -42.96 -21.02 -10.51
CA ALA A 10 -44.12 -21.84 -10.20
C ALA A 10 -45.24 -21.46 -11.16
N ASN A 11 -45.75 -22.46 -11.90
CA ASN A 11 -46.89 -22.33 -12.82
C ASN A 11 -46.72 -21.38 -14.03
N GLY A 12 -45.53 -21.19 -14.55
CA GLY A 12 -45.33 -20.41 -15.77
C GLY A 12 -45.39 -18.89 -15.61
N ASP A 13 -45.59 -18.36 -14.41
CA ASP A 13 -45.56 -16.94 -14.11
C ASP A 13 -44.16 -16.57 -13.60
N ILE A 14 -43.55 -15.61 -14.27
CA ILE A 14 -42.27 -15.02 -13.84
C ILE A 14 -42.57 -13.91 -12.83
N THR A 15 -42.42 -14.20 -11.55
CA THR A 15 -42.48 -13.17 -10.53
C THR A 15 -41.07 -12.55 -10.39
N ILE A 16 -40.91 -11.31 -10.85
CA ILE A 16 -39.70 -10.54 -10.64
C ILE A 16 -39.73 -10.06 -9.18
N ILE A 17 -39.04 -10.76 -8.29
CA ILE A 17 -38.78 -10.25 -6.97
C ILE A 17 -37.64 -9.24 -7.14
N ARG A 18 -37.93 -7.97 -7.05
CA ARG A 18 -36.89 -6.95 -6.81
C ARG A 18 -36.26 -7.29 -5.47
N ASP A 19 -35.10 -7.87 -5.51
CA ASP A 19 -34.26 -7.99 -4.35
C ASP A 19 -34.06 -6.54 -3.84
N GLN A 20 -34.62 -6.25 -2.69
CA GLN A 20 -34.33 -5.00 -2.00
C GLN A 20 -32.89 -5.16 -1.53
N GLN A 21 -31.96 -4.78 -2.41
CA GLN A 21 -30.57 -4.68 -1.97
C GLN A 21 -30.56 -3.82 -0.69
N PRO A 22 -29.96 -4.32 0.38
CA PRO A 22 -29.79 -3.52 1.56
C PRO A 22 -29.21 -2.18 1.12
N LYS A 23 -29.82 -1.09 1.49
CA LYS A 23 -29.32 0.26 1.22
C LYS A 23 -28.16 0.54 2.17
N ASP A 24 -27.12 -0.27 2.05
CA ASP A 24 -25.89 -0.02 2.76
C ASP A 24 -25.29 1.28 2.20
N GLN A 25 -25.28 2.30 3.03
CA GLN A 25 -24.63 3.57 2.73
C GLN A 25 -23.31 3.59 3.46
N TYR A 26 -22.27 3.91 2.75
CA TYR A 26 -20.99 4.20 3.37
C TYR A 26 -20.45 5.53 2.84
N ASP A 27 -19.78 6.25 3.72
CA ASP A 27 -19.05 7.45 3.43
C ASP A 27 -17.68 7.35 4.11
N ALA A 28 -16.62 7.60 3.38
CA ALA A 28 -15.27 7.39 3.85
C ALA A 28 -14.37 8.54 3.43
N GLY A 29 -13.44 8.90 4.29
CA GLY A 29 -12.45 9.92 3.99
C GLY A 29 -11.08 9.56 4.53
N HIS A 30 -10.06 10.07 3.85
CA HIS A 30 -8.68 9.88 4.21
C HIS A 30 -7.91 11.18 4.05
N SER A 31 -7.22 11.60 5.10
CA SER A 31 -6.35 12.78 5.10
C SER A 31 -4.94 12.36 5.53
N ILE A 32 -3.94 12.78 4.79
CA ILE A 32 -2.53 12.54 5.10
C ILE A 32 -1.82 13.88 5.18
N TYR A 33 -1.15 14.13 6.30
CA TYR A 33 -0.23 15.25 6.48
C TYR A 33 1.17 14.69 6.62
N ALA A 34 2.10 15.19 5.82
CA ALA A 34 3.45 14.68 5.81
C ALA A 34 4.49 15.79 5.78
N GLY A 35 5.58 15.55 6.50
CA GLY A 35 6.78 16.35 6.43
C GLY A 35 7.99 15.45 6.27
N PHE A 36 9.04 15.94 5.62
CA PHE A 36 10.27 15.18 5.45
C PHE A 36 11.49 16.09 5.64
N ILE A 37 12.58 15.47 6.00
CA ILE A 37 13.91 16.06 6.04
C ILE A 37 14.90 15.06 5.46
N ASP A 38 15.82 15.53 4.65
CA ASP A 38 16.93 14.73 4.13
C ASP A 38 18.23 15.53 4.20
N ALA A 39 19.33 14.79 4.31
CA ALA A 39 20.66 15.34 4.34
C ALA A 39 21.61 14.50 3.50
N GLU A 40 22.41 15.18 2.71
CA GLU A 40 23.49 14.60 1.94
C GLU A 40 24.83 14.96 2.60
N TYR A 41 25.67 13.94 2.82
CA TYR A 41 26.93 14.11 3.49
C TYR A 41 28.03 13.31 2.79
N TYR A 42 29.21 13.94 2.68
CA TYR A 42 30.41 13.38 2.06
C TYR A 42 31.52 13.22 3.11
N PRO A 43 31.57 12.11 3.85
CA PRO A 43 32.64 11.85 4.81
C PRO A 43 34.02 11.83 4.16
N THR A 44 34.10 11.35 2.91
CA THR A 44 35.30 11.34 2.07
C THR A 44 34.92 11.64 0.64
N ALA A 45 35.90 11.98 -0.21
CA ALA A 45 35.67 12.22 -1.64
C ALA A 45 35.02 11.01 -2.37
N ASN A 46 35.22 9.80 -1.83
CA ASN A 46 34.73 8.55 -2.45
C ASN A 46 33.46 7.99 -1.80
N PHE A 47 32.95 8.64 -0.74
CA PHE A 47 31.80 8.13 -0.01
C PHE A 47 30.71 9.20 0.09
N LEU A 48 29.56 8.88 -0.51
CA LEU A 48 28.34 9.69 -0.44
C LEU A 48 27.34 8.97 0.46
N MET A 49 26.77 9.70 1.39
CA MET A 49 25.67 9.27 2.26
C MET A 49 24.50 10.23 2.14
N ASN A 50 23.34 9.71 1.75
CA ASN A 50 22.07 10.43 1.77
C ASN A 50 21.16 9.75 2.77
N ILE A 51 20.71 10.47 3.79
CA ILE A 51 19.82 9.97 4.84
C ILE A 51 18.63 10.90 4.94
N GLY A 52 17.44 10.31 4.92
CA GLY A 52 16.21 11.05 5.06
C GLY A 52 15.24 10.34 6.00
N VAL A 53 14.32 11.11 6.53
CA VAL A 53 13.16 10.61 7.26
C VAL A 53 11.93 11.39 6.84
N ARG A 54 10.86 10.68 6.57
CA ARG A 54 9.53 11.22 6.33
C ARG A 54 8.63 10.82 7.49
N TYR A 55 7.97 11.81 8.09
CA TYR A 55 6.90 11.59 9.06
C TYR A 55 5.56 11.80 8.38
N GLU A 56 4.62 10.90 8.64
CA GLU A 56 3.24 11.02 8.19
C GLU A 56 2.27 10.88 9.35
N TYR A 57 1.32 11.79 9.41
CA TYR A 57 0.10 11.63 10.18
C TYR A 57 -1.03 11.31 9.20
N SER A 58 -1.66 10.16 9.36
CA SER A 58 -2.82 9.76 8.57
C SER A 58 -4.07 9.62 9.44
N HIS A 59 -5.14 10.26 9.00
CA HIS A 59 -6.47 10.15 9.59
C HIS A 59 -7.41 9.53 8.54
N GLN A 60 -7.95 8.38 8.86
CA GLN A 60 -8.88 7.65 8.00
C GLN A 60 -10.16 7.38 8.78
N TRP A 61 -11.31 7.63 8.16
CA TRP A 61 -12.59 7.37 8.76
C TRP A 61 -13.55 6.73 7.76
N VAL A 62 -14.43 5.88 8.26
CA VAL A 62 -15.49 5.22 7.52
C VAL A 62 -16.77 5.30 8.36
N ASN A 63 -17.79 5.96 7.81
CA ASN A 63 -19.15 5.90 8.33
C ASN A 63 -19.92 4.86 7.52
N TYR A 64 -20.57 3.94 8.16
CA TYR A 64 -21.41 2.94 7.51
C TYR A 64 -22.69 2.72 8.28
N ALA A 65 -23.77 2.47 7.53
CA ALA A 65 -25.06 2.07 8.06
C ALA A 65 -25.49 0.80 7.32
N THR A 66 -25.79 -0.25 8.08
CA THR A 66 -26.42 -1.46 7.57
C THR A 66 -27.94 -1.30 7.62
N ASP A 67 -28.65 -1.97 6.71
CA ASP A 67 -30.12 -1.88 6.60
C ASP A 67 -30.79 -2.19 7.96
N GLY A 68 -31.47 -1.19 8.54
CA GLY A 68 -32.12 -1.27 9.85
C GLY A 68 -31.20 -1.17 11.06
N GLY A 69 -29.89 -0.89 10.89
CA GLY A 69 -28.91 -0.68 11.96
C GLY A 69 -28.57 0.79 12.22
N GLU A 70 -28.00 1.06 13.38
CA GLU A 70 -27.46 2.39 13.69
C GLU A 70 -26.23 2.68 12.83
N ALA A 71 -26.09 3.94 12.41
CA ALA A 71 -24.88 4.39 11.73
C ALA A 71 -23.67 4.24 12.66
N LYS A 72 -22.65 3.57 12.20
CA LYS A 72 -21.37 3.39 12.92
C LYS A 72 -20.28 4.16 12.23
N ARG A 73 -19.35 4.69 13.03
CA ARG A 73 -18.16 5.37 12.57
C ARG A 73 -16.93 4.64 13.09
N ASN A 74 -16.05 4.31 12.18
CA ASN A 74 -14.73 3.81 12.51
C ASN A 74 -13.68 4.83 12.09
N GLU A 75 -12.76 5.15 13.00
CA GLU A 75 -11.68 6.10 12.78
C GLU A 75 -10.35 5.45 13.13
N VAL A 76 -9.38 5.62 12.24
CA VAL A 76 -8.01 5.14 12.43
C VAL A 76 -7.05 6.32 12.26
N ASN A 77 -6.27 6.58 13.31
CA ASN A 77 -5.21 7.57 13.33
C ASN A 77 -3.86 6.85 13.42
N CYS A 78 -2.97 7.13 12.47
CA CYS A 78 -1.64 6.54 12.47
C CYS A 78 -0.57 7.63 12.41
N HIS A 79 0.53 7.37 13.10
CA HIS A 79 1.74 8.20 13.11
C HIS A 79 2.90 7.32 12.62
N ASP A 80 3.36 7.59 11.43
CA ASP A 80 4.33 6.73 10.75
C ASP A 80 5.64 7.48 10.48
N PHE A 81 6.77 6.78 10.68
CA PHE A 81 8.10 7.25 10.33
C PHE A 81 8.67 6.35 9.23
N PHE A 82 9.13 6.97 8.15
CA PHE A 82 9.72 6.31 7.00
C PHE A 82 11.16 6.74 6.82
N PRO A 83 12.12 6.07 7.50
CA PRO A 83 13.53 6.30 7.26
C PRO A 83 13.93 5.77 5.88
N ALA A 84 14.82 6.48 5.23
CA ALA A 84 15.47 6.08 4.00
C ALA A 84 16.96 6.42 4.07
N MET A 85 17.79 5.54 3.55
CA MET A 85 19.22 5.73 3.48
C MET A 85 19.75 5.21 2.15
N ASN A 86 20.60 6.02 1.51
CA ASN A 86 21.35 5.64 0.33
C ASN A 86 22.82 5.92 0.56
N LEU A 87 23.63 4.89 0.39
CA LEU A 87 25.10 4.98 0.49
C LEU A 87 25.69 4.65 -0.87
N LYS A 88 26.67 5.44 -1.28
CA LYS A 88 27.48 5.16 -2.46
C LYS A 88 28.96 5.22 -2.09
N TYR A 89 29.66 4.15 -2.36
CA TYR A 89 31.10 4.09 -2.21
C TYR A 89 31.76 3.88 -3.57
N THR A 90 32.54 4.85 -3.99
CA THR A 90 33.36 4.79 -5.21
C THR A 90 34.69 4.14 -4.86
N VAL A 91 34.82 2.85 -5.17
CA VAL A 91 36.03 2.06 -4.87
C VAL A 91 37.21 2.58 -5.66
N ASN A 92 36.99 2.86 -6.95
CA ASN A 92 37.93 3.49 -7.89
C ASN A 92 37.13 4.06 -9.09
N ASP A 93 37.84 4.61 -10.09
CA ASP A 93 37.24 5.27 -11.25
C ASP A 93 36.28 4.37 -12.06
N THR A 94 36.37 3.06 -11.90
CA THR A 94 35.55 2.09 -12.65
C THR A 94 34.55 1.32 -11.79
N ASN A 95 34.72 1.30 -10.48
CA ASN A 95 33.92 0.44 -9.60
C ASN A 95 33.20 1.26 -8.52
N SER A 96 31.91 1.01 -8.35
CA SER A 96 31.11 1.58 -7.28
C SER A 96 30.25 0.54 -6.59
N LEU A 97 30.02 0.74 -5.30
CA LEU A 97 29.11 -0.03 -4.47
C LEU A 97 28.02 0.89 -3.98
N ARG A 98 26.75 0.45 -4.07
CA ARG A 98 25.61 1.18 -3.55
C ARG A 98 24.83 0.31 -2.59
N PHE A 99 24.41 0.91 -1.52
CA PHE A 99 23.49 0.31 -0.55
C PHE A 99 22.30 1.22 -0.38
N SER A 100 21.09 0.65 -0.39
CA SER A 100 19.85 1.38 -0.12
C SER A 100 19.05 0.65 0.95
N PHE A 101 18.45 1.43 1.82
CA PHE A 101 17.48 0.97 2.80
C PHE A 101 16.28 1.92 2.81
N SER A 102 15.07 1.38 2.85
CA SER A 102 13.87 2.19 3.05
C SER A 102 12.76 1.41 3.76
N ARG A 103 12.00 2.12 4.59
CA ARG A 103 10.74 1.63 5.15
C ARG A 103 9.58 2.30 4.44
N THR A 104 8.57 1.51 4.04
CA THR A 104 7.34 1.98 3.41
C THR A 104 6.11 1.35 4.08
N VAL A 105 4.93 1.90 3.84
CA VAL A 105 3.68 1.42 4.39
C VAL A 105 2.76 0.94 3.28
N THR A 106 2.05 -0.15 3.53
CA THR A 106 0.88 -0.60 2.76
C THR A 106 -0.35 -0.35 3.62
N ARG A 107 -1.28 0.46 3.12
CA ARG A 107 -2.52 0.77 3.84
C ARG A 107 -3.66 -0.04 3.26
N PRO A 108 -4.55 -0.59 4.11
CA PRO A 108 -5.76 -1.24 3.64
C PRO A 108 -6.61 -0.26 2.84
N SER A 109 -7.23 -0.75 1.78
CA SER A 109 -8.21 0.01 1.02
C SER A 109 -9.52 0.14 1.82
N PHE A 110 -10.36 1.12 1.44
CA PHE A 110 -11.67 1.30 2.08
C PHE A 110 -12.56 0.07 1.97
N ILE A 111 -12.47 -0.67 0.85
CA ILE A 111 -13.24 -1.88 0.61
C ILE A 111 -12.79 -3.01 1.53
N GLU A 112 -11.48 -3.15 1.73
CA GLU A 112 -10.92 -4.16 2.65
C GLU A 112 -11.29 -3.90 4.10
N MET A 113 -11.49 -2.64 4.49
CA MET A 113 -11.94 -2.26 5.84
C MET A 113 -13.45 -2.20 6.00
N ALA A 114 -14.21 -2.19 4.91
CA ALA A 114 -15.67 -2.07 4.98
C ALA A 114 -16.30 -3.39 5.47
N PRO A 115 -17.02 -3.41 6.61
CA PRO A 115 -17.52 -4.64 7.23
C PRO A 115 -18.78 -5.20 6.55
N PHE A 116 -19.02 -4.90 5.29
CA PHE A 116 -20.13 -5.42 4.50
C PHE A 116 -19.66 -6.48 3.49
N LEU A 117 -20.61 -7.33 3.09
CA LEU A 117 -20.39 -8.34 2.06
C LEU A 117 -20.47 -7.67 0.68
N TYR A 118 -19.46 -7.86 -0.14
CA TYR A 118 -19.47 -7.43 -1.54
C TYR A 118 -19.00 -8.57 -2.45
N GLN A 119 -19.38 -8.47 -3.69
CA GLN A 119 -19.03 -9.42 -4.74
C GLN A 119 -18.48 -8.65 -5.93
N GLU A 120 -17.28 -8.98 -6.37
CA GLU A 120 -16.62 -8.26 -7.47
C GLU A 120 -17.27 -8.50 -8.82
N SER A 121 -17.83 -9.68 -9.02
CA SER A 121 -18.58 -10.06 -10.22
C SER A 121 -19.61 -11.12 -9.93
N TYR A 122 -20.60 -11.27 -10.81
CA TYR A 122 -21.62 -12.30 -10.69
C TYR A 122 -20.99 -13.71 -10.65
N GLY A 123 -21.31 -14.48 -9.61
CA GLY A 123 -20.75 -15.82 -9.39
C GLY A 123 -19.38 -15.86 -8.71
N ALA A 124 -18.75 -14.71 -8.41
CA ALA A 124 -17.55 -14.66 -7.61
C ALA A 124 -17.86 -14.94 -6.12
N ALA A 125 -16.84 -15.28 -5.34
CA ALA A 125 -16.98 -15.45 -3.91
C ALA A 125 -17.40 -14.13 -3.23
N MET A 126 -18.28 -14.21 -2.23
CA MET A 126 -18.58 -13.07 -1.38
C MET A 126 -17.39 -12.78 -0.48
N ILE A 127 -16.96 -11.52 -0.48
CA ILE A 127 -15.85 -11.02 0.31
C ILE A 127 -16.41 -10.08 1.38
N ARG A 128 -15.91 -10.22 2.58
CA ARG A 128 -16.23 -9.31 3.69
C ARG A 128 -14.96 -8.62 4.13
N GLY A 129 -14.97 -7.31 4.15
CA GLY A 129 -13.88 -6.51 4.69
C GLY A 129 -13.76 -6.65 6.21
N ASN A 130 -12.58 -6.34 6.73
CA ASN A 130 -12.28 -6.34 8.15
C ASN A 130 -11.89 -4.92 8.61
N ALA A 131 -12.73 -4.33 9.45
CA ALA A 131 -12.50 -2.98 9.99
C ALA A 131 -11.30 -2.89 10.96
N GLU A 132 -10.76 -4.03 11.42
CA GLU A 132 -9.63 -4.09 12.35
C GLU A 132 -8.28 -4.23 11.62
N LEU A 133 -8.26 -4.17 10.28
CA LEU A 133 -7.03 -4.21 9.51
C LEU A 133 -6.09 -3.07 9.91
N LYS A 134 -4.82 -3.41 10.07
CA LYS A 134 -3.75 -2.48 10.41
C LYS A 134 -2.91 -2.17 9.17
N ASN A 135 -2.13 -1.12 9.24
CA ASN A 135 -1.11 -0.83 8.23
C ASN A 135 -0.04 -1.92 8.23
N GLY A 136 0.28 -2.44 7.05
CA GLY A 136 1.44 -3.31 6.85
C GLY A 136 2.68 -2.47 6.53
N TYR A 137 3.85 -2.90 6.99
CA TYR A 137 5.11 -2.21 6.74
C TYR A 137 6.05 -3.07 5.89
N ASN A 138 6.81 -2.40 5.05
CA ASN A 138 7.78 -3.05 4.19
C ASN A 138 9.15 -2.43 4.43
N TYR A 139 10.14 -3.27 4.67
CA TYR A 139 11.54 -2.89 4.73
C TYR A 139 12.23 -3.38 3.46
N ASN A 140 12.79 -2.47 2.70
CA ASN A 140 13.47 -2.75 1.44
C ASN A 140 14.96 -2.53 1.64
N ILE A 141 15.75 -3.50 1.22
CA ILE A 141 17.21 -3.49 1.31
C ILE A 141 17.78 -3.86 -0.05
N ASP A 142 18.64 -3.02 -0.60
CA ASP A 142 19.29 -3.23 -1.87
C ASP A 142 20.80 -3.06 -1.72
N LEU A 143 21.56 -3.97 -2.32
CA LEU A 143 23.00 -3.87 -2.45
C LEU A 143 23.36 -4.03 -3.93
N ARG A 144 24.03 -3.03 -4.50
CA ARG A 144 24.38 -3.01 -5.91
C ARG A 144 25.86 -2.72 -6.10
N TYR A 145 26.51 -3.58 -6.85
CA TYR A 145 27.85 -3.37 -7.37
C TYR A 145 27.78 -2.98 -8.85
N GLU A 146 28.52 -1.95 -9.24
CA GLU A 146 28.61 -1.45 -10.61
C GLU A 146 30.08 -1.39 -11.03
N ARG A 147 30.34 -1.84 -12.26
CA ARG A 147 31.64 -1.72 -12.92
C ARG A 147 31.48 -1.08 -14.28
N PHE A 148 32.20 -0.02 -14.51
CA PHE A 148 32.28 0.69 -15.79
C PHE A 148 33.56 0.33 -16.53
N ASP A 149 33.51 0.21 -17.85
CA ASP A 149 34.68 -0.01 -18.68
C ASP A 149 35.39 1.33 -18.94
N GLN A 150 36.71 1.39 -18.66
CA GLN A 150 37.50 2.60 -18.91
C GLN A 150 37.74 2.92 -20.36
N GLN A 151 37.79 1.87 -21.22
CA GLN A 151 38.10 2.03 -22.65
C GLN A 151 36.83 2.28 -23.47
N ASN A 152 35.68 1.86 -22.99
CA ASN A 152 34.42 2.01 -23.67
C ASN A 152 33.33 2.40 -22.66
N SER A 153 33.14 3.71 -22.44
CA SER A 153 32.23 4.27 -21.46
C SER A 153 30.75 3.85 -21.64
N ASN A 154 30.44 3.11 -22.74
CA ASN A 154 29.12 2.56 -22.97
C ASN A 154 28.92 1.16 -22.35
N ASN A 155 30.00 0.51 -21.88
CA ASN A 155 29.89 -0.81 -21.25
C ASN A 155 29.83 -0.69 -19.74
N MET A 156 28.73 -1.18 -19.17
CA MET A 156 28.53 -1.27 -17.73
C MET A 156 28.10 -2.68 -17.36
N PHE A 157 28.68 -3.22 -16.30
CA PHE A 157 28.24 -4.44 -15.65
C PHE A 157 27.73 -4.11 -14.26
N SER A 158 26.56 -4.65 -13.88
CA SER A 158 26.00 -4.46 -12.54
C SER A 158 25.40 -5.75 -11.99
N ILE A 159 25.59 -5.96 -10.69
CA ILE A 159 24.91 -7.01 -9.91
C ILE A 159 24.15 -6.32 -8.79
N THR A 160 22.88 -6.69 -8.61
CA THR A 160 22.03 -6.19 -7.52
C THR A 160 21.48 -7.36 -6.72
N GLY A 161 21.71 -7.34 -5.41
CA GLY A 161 21.00 -8.16 -4.44
C GLY A 161 19.88 -7.35 -3.81
N TYR A 162 18.71 -7.96 -3.65
CA TYR A 162 17.52 -7.32 -3.10
C TYR A 162 16.90 -8.19 -2.02
N ALA A 163 16.47 -7.57 -0.91
CA ALA A 163 15.68 -8.21 0.13
C ALA A 163 14.49 -7.32 0.53
N LYS A 164 13.33 -7.93 0.69
CA LYS A 164 12.12 -7.27 1.18
C LYS A 164 11.58 -8.04 2.38
N ILE A 165 11.39 -7.35 3.50
CA ILE A 165 10.78 -7.88 4.71
C ILE A 165 9.41 -7.23 4.85
N LEU A 166 8.39 -8.06 5.04
CA LEU A 166 7.00 -7.63 5.23
C LEU A 166 6.62 -7.84 6.69
N GLU A 167 6.12 -6.81 7.32
CA GLU A 167 5.56 -6.84 8.67
C GLU A 167 4.06 -6.55 8.58
N ASP A 168 3.24 -7.40 9.20
CA ASP A 168 1.77 -7.35 9.18
C ASP A 168 1.20 -7.21 7.75
N PRO A 169 1.52 -8.14 6.83
CA PRO A 169 1.00 -8.05 5.46
C PRO A 169 -0.52 -8.19 5.47
N ILE A 170 -1.18 -7.35 4.68
CA ILE A 170 -2.62 -7.33 4.46
C ILE A 170 -2.99 -8.45 3.50
#